data_ad7ff50da471056fa795ae885d576de5
#
_entry.id   ad7ff50da471056fa795ae885d576de5
#
_cell.length_a   1.000
_cell.length_b   1.000
_cell.length_c   1.000
_cell.angle_alpha   90.00
_cell.angle_beta   90.00
_cell.angle_gamma   90.00
#
_symmetry.space_group_name_H-M   'P 1'
#
loop_
_entity.id
_entity.type
_entity.pdbx_description
1 polymer ?
#
loop_
_entity_poly.entity_id
_entity_poly.type
_entity_poly.pdbx_seq_one_letter_code
_entity_poly.pdbx_strand_id
1 'polypeptide(L)'
;MAKTQKVMLNAHDWAEAALDAIGRRGVEGVAVEPLARELGVTKGSFYWHFPNREALLVAALQRWEARETDEVLARVQQELDPRARIKRLITEVNTSKRASRVYMALSSATKPGFVRDYVERVSKRRLDFIIDCYSALGLSADVARQWALMTFSVFLGALQIRRDLPGEWPAADEPAFADYVRFLMVSLMPHELDGTSPAANTDSAGALDGDADPTAALGSGQRF
;
A
#
# COMPACT_ATOMS: atom_id res chain seq x y z
N MET A 1 -36.83 23.79 -26.79
CA MET A 1 -36.76 22.81 -25.67
C MET A 1 -35.65 21.79 -26.01
N ALA A 2 -34.49 21.91 -25.39
CA ALA A 2 -33.40 21.00 -25.62
C ALA A 2 -33.73 19.65 -24.95
N LYS A 3 -33.80 18.58 -25.75
CA LYS A 3 -33.88 17.20 -25.25
C LYS A 3 -32.61 16.91 -24.43
N THR A 4 -32.73 16.84 -23.11
CA THR A 4 -31.69 16.35 -22.25
C THR A 4 -31.36 14.92 -22.69
N GLN A 5 -30.23 14.74 -23.30
CA GLN A 5 -29.72 13.43 -23.71
C GLN A 5 -29.58 12.59 -22.45
N LYS A 6 -30.43 11.57 -22.29
CA LYS A 6 -30.41 10.67 -21.14
C LYS A 6 -29.09 9.90 -21.17
N VAL A 7 -28.14 10.30 -20.34
CA VAL A 7 -26.88 9.59 -20.18
C VAL A 7 -27.22 8.17 -19.69
N MET A 8 -27.00 7.18 -20.52
CA MET A 8 -27.14 5.78 -20.10
C MET A 8 -25.90 5.39 -19.33
N LEU A 9 -26.02 5.34 -18.00
CA LEU A 9 -24.97 4.84 -17.12
C LEU A 9 -24.84 3.32 -17.29
N ASN A 10 -23.61 2.85 -17.20
CA ASN A 10 -23.29 1.43 -17.20
C ASN A 10 -22.80 0.99 -15.79
N ALA A 11 -22.54 -0.30 -15.58
CA ALA A 11 -22.07 -0.83 -14.31
C ALA A 11 -20.73 -0.22 -13.88
N HIS A 12 -19.89 0.16 -14.83
CA HIS A 12 -18.61 0.80 -14.56
C HIS A 12 -18.77 2.19 -13.94
N ASP A 13 -19.74 3.00 -14.43
CA ASP A 13 -19.99 4.32 -13.89
C ASP A 13 -20.43 4.27 -12.42
N TRP A 14 -21.26 3.28 -12.08
CA TRP A 14 -21.66 3.01 -10.71
C TRP A 14 -20.48 2.58 -9.82
N ALA A 15 -19.61 1.71 -10.32
CA ALA A 15 -18.42 1.26 -9.59
C ALA A 15 -17.45 2.43 -9.33
N GLU A 16 -17.23 3.31 -10.31
CA GLU A 16 -16.42 4.52 -10.16
C GLU A 16 -17.03 5.49 -9.13
N ALA A 17 -18.33 5.72 -9.18
CA ALA A 17 -19.03 6.57 -8.20
C ALA A 17 -18.94 5.97 -6.78
N ALA A 18 -19.02 4.64 -6.67
CA ALA A 18 -18.83 3.94 -5.39
C ALA A 18 -17.41 4.11 -4.86
N LEU A 19 -16.38 4.02 -5.70
CA LEU A 19 -14.99 4.29 -5.30
C LEU A 19 -14.80 5.72 -4.82
N ASP A 20 -15.38 6.70 -5.51
CA ASP A 20 -15.34 8.09 -5.07
C ASP A 20 -16.06 8.30 -3.73
N ALA A 21 -17.18 7.61 -3.53
CA ALA A 21 -17.90 7.62 -2.25
C ALA A 21 -17.06 6.99 -1.13
N ILE A 22 -16.39 5.86 -1.40
CA ILE A 22 -15.46 5.22 -0.45
C ILE A 22 -14.36 6.20 -0.04
N GLY A 23 -13.72 6.85 -1.01
CA GLY A 23 -12.65 7.81 -0.73
C GLY A 23 -13.09 9.04 0.07
N ARG A 24 -14.36 9.44 -0.03
CA ARG A 24 -14.89 10.60 0.70
C ARG A 24 -15.52 10.25 2.04
N ARG A 25 -16.20 9.13 2.15
CA ARG A 25 -17.09 8.79 3.27
C ARG A 25 -16.84 7.40 3.87
N GLY A 26 -15.82 6.69 3.41
CA GLY A 26 -15.55 5.31 3.80
C GLY A 26 -16.51 4.31 3.15
N VAL A 27 -16.29 3.03 3.40
CA VAL A 27 -17.09 1.91 2.85
C VAL A 27 -18.56 1.99 3.29
N GLU A 28 -18.80 2.39 4.53
CA GLU A 28 -20.17 2.54 5.05
C GLU A 28 -20.94 3.70 4.39
N GLY A 29 -20.24 4.68 3.84
CA GLY A 29 -20.83 5.79 3.10
C GLY A 29 -21.34 5.45 1.71
N VAL A 30 -21.13 4.22 1.22
CA VAL A 30 -21.67 3.77 -0.06
C VAL A 30 -23.13 3.36 0.13
N ALA A 31 -24.06 4.16 -0.40
CA ALA A 31 -25.49 3.86 -0.36
C ALA A 31 -26.12 4.16 -1.72
N VAL A 32 -27.07 3.32 -2.13
CA VAL A 32 -27.66 3.35 -3.49
C VAL A 32 -28.34 4.69 -3.78
N GLU A 33 -29.15 5.23 -2.85
CA GLU A 33 -29.91 6.47 -3.07
C GLU A 33 -29.02 7.72 -3.20
N PRO A 34 -28.02 7.94 -2.32
CA PRO A 34 -27.04 9.02 -2.52
C PRO A 34 -26.29 8.91 -3.84
N LEU A 35 -25.83 7.71 -4.22
CA LEU A 35 -25.13 7.52 -5.48
C LEU A 35 -26.02 7.79 -6.70
N ALA A 36 -27.26 7.30 -6.69
CA ALA A 36 -28.23 7.58 -7.76
C ALA A 36 -28.44 9.09 -7.94
N ARG A 37 -28.53 9.83 -6.84
CA ARG A 37 -28.67 11.30 -6.85
C ARG A 37 -27.41 11.98 -7.39
N GLU A 38 -26.22 11.54 -6.94
CA GLU A 38 -24.93 12.07 -7.45
C GLU A 38 -24.77 11.80 -8.95
N LEU A 39 -25.25 10.68 -9.44
CA LEU A 39 -25.21 10.27 -10.86
C LEU A 39 -26.35 10.86 -11.71
N GLY A 40 -27.32 11.56 -11.10
CA GLY A 40 -28.46 12.14 -11.80
C GLY A 40 -29.45 11.11 -12.35
N VAL A 41 -29.55 9.93 -11.73
CA VAL A 41 -30.43 8.84 -12.15
C VAL A 41 -31.37 8.38 -11.04
N THR A 42 -32.34 7.52 -11.38
CA THR A 42 -33.26 6.95 -10.40
C THR A 42 -32.63 5.75 -9.66
N LYS A 43 -33.09 5.46 -8.45
CA LYS A 43 -32.73 4.23 -7.71
C LYS A 43 -33.03 2.97 -8.51
N GLY A 44 -34.09 2.97 -9.34
CA GLY A 44 -34.43 1.85 -10.22
C GLY A 44 -33.33 1.55 -11.25
N SER A 45 -32.60 2.56 -11.72
CA SER A 45 -31.46 2.36 -12.63
C SER A 45 -30.33 1.51 -12.03
N PHE A 46 -30.13 1.57 -10.72
CA PHE A 46 -29.16 0.75 -10.02
C PHE A 46 -29.45 -0.75 -10.18
N TYR A 47 -30.67 -1.17 -9.99
CA TYR A 47 -31.06 -2.58 -9.99
C TYR A 47 -30.99 -3.25 -11.37
N TRP A 48 -30.83 -2.47 -12.44
CA TRP A 48 -30.50 -2.99 -13.76
C TRP A 48 -29.04 -3.47 -13.85
N HIS A 49 -28.16 -2.98 -12.98
CA HIS A 49 -26.72 -3.27 -13.01
C HIS A 49 -26.28 -4.16 -11.83
N PHE A 50 -26.88 -3.97 -10.66
CA PHE A 50 -26.47 -4.67 -9.43
C PHE A 50 -27.70 -5.15 -8.64
N PRO A 51 -27.69 -6.41 -8.18
CA PRO A 51 -28.78 -6.95 -7.38
C PRO A 51 -28.87 -6.30 -5.98
N ASN A 52 -27.73 -5.84 -5.43
CA ASN A 52 -27.64 -5.24 -4.12
C ASN A 52 -26.38 -4.37 -3.97
N ARG A 53 -26.26 -3.69 -2.82
CA ARG A 53 -25.11 -2.85 -2.45
C ARG A 53 -23.79 -3.64 -2.43
N GLU A 54 -23.82 -4.88 -1.97
CA GLU A 54 -22.62 -5.71 -1.86
C GLU A 54 -22.02 -6.02 -3.24
N ALA A 55 -22.86 -6.35 -4.21
CA ALA A 55 -22.42 -6.56 -5.59
C ALA A 55 -21.76 -5.29 -6.20
N LEU A 56 -22.30 -4.11 -5.88
CA LEU A 56 -21.66 -2.85 -6.26
C LEU A 56 -20.30 -2.66 -5.57
N LEU A 57 -20.20 -2.96 -4.28
CA LEU A 57 -18.91 -2.87 -3.56
C LEU A 57 -17.88 -3.83 -4.14
N VAL A 58 -18.27 -5.06 -4.47
CA VAL A 58 -17.37 -6.02 -5.13
C VAL A 58 -16.87 -5.47 -6.46
N ALA A 59 -17.76 -4.94 -7.30
CA ALA A 59 -17.39 -4.34 -8.58
C ALA A 59 -16.46 -3.12 -8.40
N ALA A 60 -16.71 -2.28 -7.39
CA ALA A 60 -15.86 -1.15 -7.06
C ALA A 60 -14.45 -1.61 -6.61
N LEU A 61 -14.37 -2.64 -5.76
CA LEU A 61 -13.09 -3.19 -5.30
C LEU A 61 -12.30 -3.86 -6.43
N GLN A 62 -12.98 -4.60 -7.33
CA GLN A 62 -12.36 -5.14 -8.54
C GLN A 62 -11.79 -4.04 -9.43
N ARG A 63 -12.54 -2.96 -9.60
CA ARG A 63 -12.08 -1.80 -10.38
C ARG A 63 -10.89 -1.10 -9.74
N TRP A 64 -10.92 -0.96 -8.40
CA TRP A 64 -9.81 -0.40 -7.65
C TRP A 64 -8.55 -1.25 -7.80
N GLU A 65 -8.65 -2.57 -7.64
CA GLU A 65 -7.54 -3.50 -7.80
C GLU A 65 -6.95 -3.43 -9.21
N ALA A 66 -7.80 -3.51 -10.24
CA ALA A 66 -7.37 -3.46 -11.64
C ALA A 66 -6.62 -2.16 -11.95
N ARG A 67 -7.18 -0.99 -11.57
CA ARG A 67 -6.63 0.31 -11.95
C ARG A 67 -5.45 0.74 -11.09
N GLU A 68 -5.56 0.59 -9.76
CA GLU A 68 -4.60 1.13 -8.81
C GLU A 68 -3.52 0.09 -8.41
N THR A 69 -3.61 -1.12 -8.96
CA THR A 69 -2.60 -2.15 -8.75
C THR A 69 -2.18 -2.79 -10.06
N ASP A 70 -3.06 -3.50 -10.75
CA ASP A 70 -2.67 -4.29 -11.93
C ASP A 70 -2.10 -3.43 -13.05
N GLU A 71 -2.79 -2.34 -13.41
CA GLU A 71 -2.34 -1.41 -14.44
C GLU A 71 -1.04 -0.68 -14.02
N VAL A 72 -0.91 -0.32 -12.72
CA VAL A 72 0.31 0.33 -12.20
C VAL A 72 1.48 -0.63 -12.28
N LEU A 73 1.33 -1.85 -11.76
CA LEU A 73 2.39 -2.86 -11.78
C LEU A 73 2.79 -3.22 -13.21
N ALA A 74 1.82 -3.36 -14.12
CA ALA A 74 2.09 -3.64 -15.53
C ALA A 74 2.91 -2.53 -16.20
N ARG A 75 2.60 -1.25 -15.92
CA ARG A 75 3.39 -0.11 -16.44
C ARG A 75 4.80 -0.08 -15.87
N VAL A 76 4.94 -0.33 -14.57
CA VAL A 76 6.25 -0.36 -13.90
C VAL A 76 7.09 -1.52 -14.41
N GLN A 77 6.48 -2.67 -14.69
CA GLN A 77 7.18 -3.86 -15.19
C GLN A 77 7.76 -3.71 -16.60
N GLN A 78 7.32 -2.70 -17.36
CA GLN A 78 7.91 -2.38 -18.68
C GLN A 78 9.36 -1.84 -18.56
N GLU A 79 9.75 -1.33 -17.39
CA GLU A 79 11.13 -0.93 -17.15
C GLU A 79 12.02 -2.17 -17.03
N LEU A 80 13.02 -2.26 -17.89
CA LEU A 80 13.96 -3.40 -17.93
C LEU A 80 15.03 -3.28 -16.85
N ASP A 81 15.50 -2.06 -16.57
CA ASP A 81 16.45 -1.81 -15.48
C ASP A 81 15.74 -1.87 -14.12
N PRO A 82 16.15 -2.76 -13.19
CA PRO A 82 15.53 -2.88 -11.88
C PRO A 82 15.57 -1.58 -11.06
N ARG A 83 16.62 -0.77 -11.19
CA ARG A 83 16.73 0.53 -10.50
C ARG A 83 15.72 1.53 -11.06
N ALA A 84 15.57 1.60 -12.38
CA ALA A 84 14.57 2.44 -13.04
C ALA A 84 13.15 1.98 -12.68
N ARG A 85 12.94 0.66 -12.53
CA ARG A 85 11.66 0.08 -12.10
C ARG A 85 11.24 0.56 -10.72
N ILE A 86 12.14 0.53 -9.73
CA ILE A 86 11.87 1.04 -8.38
C ILE A 86 11.58 2.55 -8.41
N LYS A 87 12.38 3.32 -9.14
CA LYS A 87 12.18 4.78 -9.29
C LYS A 87 10.81 5.08 -9.89
N ARG A 88 10.41 4.36 -10.95
CA ARG A 88 9.11 4.51 -11.58
C ARG A 88 7.98 4.17 -10.62
N LEU A 89 8.10 3.07 -9.87
CA LEU A 89 7.11 2.70 -8.86
C LEU A 89 6.92 3.82 -7.83
N ILE A 90 8.00 4.36 -7.26
CA ILE A 90 7.95 5.47 -6.30
C ILE A 90 7.22 6.69 -6.89
N THR A 91 7.49 7.01 -8.16
CA THR A 91 6.83 8.13 -8.84
C THR A 91 5.34 7.88 -9.03
N GLU A 92 4.96 6.73 -9.60
CA GLU A 92 3.57 6.36 -9.92
C GLU A 92 2.67 6.39 -8.67
N VAL A 93 3.12 5.78 -7.56
CA VAL A 93 2.30 5.68 -6.34
C VAL A 93 2.16 7.00 -5.58
N ASN A 94 3.04 7.96 -5.82
CA ASN A 94 3.00 9.24 -5.14
C ASN A 94 2.18 10.32 -5.87
N THR A 95 1.76 10.10 -7.12
CA THR A 95 1.09 11.11 -7.94
C THR A 95 -0.44 11.12 -7.77
N SER A 96 -1.09 10.01 -7.45
CA SER A 96 -2.56 9.91 -7.40
C SER A 96 -3.15 10.24 -6.03
N LYS A 97 -3.70 11.44 -5.88
CA LYS A 97 -4.46 11.84 -4.67
C LYS A 97 -5.73 10.99 -4.45
N ARG A 98 -6.39 10.54 -5.54
CA ARG A 98 -7.60 9.70 -5.46
C ARG A 98 -7.27 8.31 -4.96
N ALA A 99 -6.27 7.66 -5.55
CA ALA A 99 -5.82 6.33 -5.15
C ALA A 99 -5.45 6.30 -3.65
N SER A 100 -4.75 7.32 -3.19
CA SER A 100 -4.36 7.48 -1.78
C SER A 100 -5.58 7.51 -0.85
N ARG A 101 -6.59 8.31 -1.17
CA ARG A 101 -7.82 8.43 -0.34
C ARG A 101 -8.60 7.12 -0.30
N VAL A 102 -8.77 6.46 -1.46
CA VAL A 102 -9.50 5.19 -1.54
C VAL A 102 -8.78 4.11 -0.73
N TYR A 103 -7.46 3.97 -0.91
CA TYR A 103 -6.67 3.00 -0.15
C TYR A 103 -6.80 3.21 1.37
N MET A 104 -6.66 4.45 1.83
CA MET A 104 -6.77 4.79 3.26
C MET A 104 -8.17 4.48 3.80
N ALA A 105 -9.22 4.79 3.05
CA ALA A 105 -10.59 4.50 3.46
C ALA A 105 -10.87 2.99 3.55
N LEU A 106 -10.34 2.20 2.60
CA LEU A 106 -10.45 0.74 2.60
C LEU A 106 -9.65 0.11 3.75
N SER A 107 -8.41 0.58 3.98
CA SER A 107 -7.53 0.08 5.04
C SER A 107 -8.03 0.41 6.44
N SER A 108 -8.84 1.47 6.58
CA SER A 108 -9.48 1.87 7.84
C SER A 108 -10.76 1.10 8.14
N ALA A 109 -11.23 0.23 7.25
CA ALA A 109 -12.39 -0.61 7.49
C ALA A 109 -12.06 -1.65 8.57
N THR A 110 -12.60 -1.42 9.78
CA THR A 110 -12.26 -2.22 10.97
C THR A 110 -13.01 -3.53 11.08
N LYS A 111 -14.13 -3.65 10.36
CA LYS A 111 -14.95 -4.86 10.41
C LYS A 111 -14.34 -5.99 9.58
N PRO A 112 -14.29 -7.23 10.09
CA PRO A 112 -13.99 -8.40 9.28
C PRO A 112 -14.97 -8.51 8.10
N GLY A 113 -14.50 -9.01 6.97
CA GLY A 113 -15.33 -9.22 5.80
C GLY A 113 -14.57 -9.03 4.50
N PHE A 114 -15.26 -9.26 3.39
CA PHE A 114 -14.64 -9.29 2.05
C PHE A 114 -13.81 -8.04 1.67
N VAL A 115 -14.14 -6.86 2.22
CA VAL A 115 -13.34 -5.63 1.98
C VAL A 115 -11.93 -5.79 2.54
N ARG A 116 -11.81 -6.34 3.75
CA ARG A 116 -10.51 -6.62 4.37
C ARG A 116 -9.71 -7.65 3.58
N ASP A 117 -10.38 -8.71 3.11
CA ASP A 117 -9.75 -9.76 2.31
C ASP A 117 -9.19 -9.18 0.99
N TYR A 118 -9.91 -8.24 0.37
CA TYR A 118 -9.42 -7.49 -0.80
C TYR A 118 -8.19 -6.66 -0.47
N VAL A 119 -8.21 -5.89 0.62
CA VAL A 119 -7.08 -5.03 1.03
C VAL A 119 -5.86 -5.89 1.33
N GLU A 120 -6.01 -7.00 2.04
CA GLU A 120 -4.93 -7.91 2.37
C GLU A 120 -4.30 -8.52 1.10
N ARG A 121 -5.14 -9.07 0.20
CA ARG A 121 -4.68 -9.64 -1.07
C ARG A 121 -3.92 -8.62 -1.92
N VAL A 122 -4.47 -7.42 -2.06
CA VAL A 122 -3.86 -6.34 -2.84
C VAL A 122 -2.55 -5.86 -2.21
N SER A 123 -2.53 -5.70 -0.88
CA SER A 123 -1.32 -5.29 -0.16
C SER A 123 -0.22 -6.33 -0.27
N LYS A 124 -0.58 -7.62 -0.14
CA LYS A 124 0.38 -8.72 -0.35
C LYS A 124 0.95 -8.72 -1.76
N ARG A 125 0.10 -8.59 -2.78
CA ARG A 125 0.55 -8.55 -4.18
C ARG A 125 1.49 -7.38 -4.47
N ARG A 126 1.21 -6.21 -3.90
CA ARG A 126 2.09 -5.03 -4.01
C ARG A 126 3.44 -5.28 -3.33
N LEU A 127 3.42 -5.85 -2.12
CA LEU A 127 4.64 -6.19 -1.40
C LEU A 127 5.48 -7.22 -2.16
N ASP A 128 4.85 -8.29 -2.67
CA ASP A 128 5.53 -9.32 -3.44
C ASP A 128 6.20 -8.70 -4.69
N PHE A 129 5.52 -7.81 -5.41
CA PHE A 129 6.11 -7.10 -6.55
C PHE A 129 7.33 -6.24 -6.16
N ILE A 130 7.27 -5.57 -5.01
CA ILE A 130 8.41 -4.76 -4.52
C ILE A 130 9.59 -5.69 -4.17
N ILE A 131 9.32 -6.85 -3.55
CA ILE A 131 10.35 -7.87 -3.27
C ILE A 131 11.02 -8.32 -4.58
N ASP A 132 10.24 -8.60 -5.63
CA ASP A 132 10.76 -9.01 -6.94
C ASP A 132 11.65 -7.90 -7.54
N CYS A 133 11.26 -6.63 -7.41
CA CYS A 133 12.06 -5.51 -7.86
C CYS A 133 13.43 -5.45 -7.17
N TYR A 134 13.48 -5.65 -5.85
CA TYR A 134 14.74 -5.64 -5.09
C TYR A 134 15.56 -6.92 -5.33
N SER A 135 14.92 -8.07 -5.48
CA SER A 135 15.59 -9.32 -5.85
C SER A 135 16.28 -9.21 -7.21
N ALA A 136 15.67 -8.50 -8.15
CA ALA A 136 16.27 -8.25 -9.48
C ALA A 136 17.52 -7.35 -9.43
N LEU A 137 17.79 -6.66 -8.30
CA LEU A 137 19.05 -5.96 -8.07
C LEU A 137 20.19 -6.89 -7.60
N GLY A 138 19.93 -8.20 -7.44
CA GLY A 138 20.91 -9.18 -6.95
C GLY A 138 20.95 -9.33 -5.43
N LEU A 139 20.00 -8.74 -4.69
CA LEU A 139 19.91 -8.91 -3.24
C LEU A 139 19.40 -10.30 -2.87
N SER A 140 19.85 -10.84 -1.72
CA SER A 140 19.30 -12.07 -1.18
C SER A 140 17.81 -11.90 -0.83
N ALA A 141 17.07 -13.01 -0.77
CA ALA A 141 15.63 -13.00 -0.50
C ALA A 141 15.26 -12.24 0.79
N ASP A 142 16.05 -12.44 1.86
CA ASP A 142 15.80 -11.78 3.14
C ASP A 142 16.09 -10.28 3.07
N VAL A 143 17.17 -9.88 2.43
CA VAL A 143 17.52 -8.46 2.25
C VAL A 143 16.52 -7.76 1.33
N ALA A 144 16.14 -8.39 0.21
CA ALA A 144 15.13 -7.86 -0.69
C ALA A 144 13.78 -7.65 0.03
N ARG A 145 13.39 -8.60 0.91
CA ARG A 145 12.18 -8.48 1.74
C ARG A 145 12.27 -7.32 2.73
N GLN A 146 13.42 -7.10 3.38
CA GLN A 146 13.61 -5.97 4.30
C GLN A 146 13.47 -4.63 3.57
N TRP A 147 14.12 -4.48 2.40
CA TRP A 147 13.99 -3.29 1.56
C TRP A 147 12.55 -3.07 1.08
N ALA A 148 11.88 -4.13 0.69
CA ALA A 148 10.48 -4.06 0.26
C ALA A 148 9.55 -3.61 1.39
N LEU A 149 9.71 -4.16 2.60
CA LEU A 149 8.94 -3.76 3.78
C LEU A 149 9.20 -2.29 4.13
N MET A 150 10.46 -1.83 4.09
CA MET A 150 10.79 -0.43 4.31
C MET A 150 10.12 0.48 3.27
N THR A 151 10.24 0.15 1.99
CA THR A 151 9.63 0.91 0.89
C THR A 151 8.11 0.98 1.03
N PHE A 152 7.47 -0.15 1.35
CA PHE A 152 6.03 -0.20 1.54
C PHE A 152 5.59 0.58 2.79
N SER A 153 6.37 0.53 3.89
CA SER A 153 6.12 1.30 5.10
C SER A 153 6.23 2.82 4.85
N VAL A 154 7.23 3.26 4.09
CA VAL A 154 7.36 4.67 3.69
C VAL A 154 6.14 5.13 2.88
N PHE A 155 5.66 4.31 1.94
CA PHE A 155 4.43 4.59 1.19
C PHE A 155 3.22 4.73 2.12
N LEU A 156 3.01 3.79 3.05
CA LEU A 156 1.89 3.84 4.01
C LEU A 156 1.99 5.06 4.93
N GLY A 157 3.18 5.36 5.43
CA GLY A 157 3.46 6.55 6.25
C GLY A 157 3.16 7.84 5.49
N ALA A 158 3.54 7.93 4.22
CA ALA A 158 3.22 9.07 3.35
C ALA A 158 1.71 9.27 3.19
N LEU A 159 0.93 8.19 3.02
CA LEU A 159 -0.54 8.27 2.97
C LEU A 159 -1.13 8.78 4.28
N GLN A 160 -0.59 8.32 5.41
CA GLN A 160 -1.02 8.75 6.74
C GLN A 160 -0.76 10.25 6.95
N ILE A 161 0.46 10.72 6.65
CA ILE A 161 0.85 12.13 6.79
C ILE A 161 -0.04 13.03 5.91
N ARG A 162 -0.28 12.64 4.65
CA ARG A 162 -1.19 13.39 3.76
C ARG A 162 -2.60 13.55 4.31
N ARG A 163 -3.07 12.58 5.06
CA ARG A 163 -4.39 12.60 5.69
C ARG A 163 -4.39 13.47 6.94
N ASP A 164 -3.43 13.27 7.82
CA ASP A 164 -3.44 13.83 9.17
C ASP A 164 -2.81 15.22 9.23
N LEU A 165 -1.85 15.50 8.35
CA LEU A 165 -1.08 16.74 8.26
C LEU A 165 -1.05 17.28 6.82
N PRO A 166 -2.22 17.59 6.21
CA PRO A 166 -2.27 17.95 4.79
C PRO A 166 -1.48 19.22 4.45
N GLY A 167 -1.25 20.11 5.42
CA GLY A 167 -0.44 21.32 5.24
C GLY A 167 1.06 21.09 5.21
N GLU A 168 1.53 19.95 5.73
CA GLU A 168 2.96 19.59 5.74
C GLU A 168 3.36 18.79 4.50
N TRP A 169 2.40 18.34 3.68
CA TRP A 169 2.68 17.56 2.51
C TRP A 169 2.73 18.43 1.25
N PRO A 170 3.87 18.43 0.51
CA PRO A 170 3.98 19.25 -0.70
C PRO A 170 2.96 18.83 -1.76
N ALA A 171 2.36 19.78 -2.44
CA ALA A 171 1.46 19.49 -3.55
C ALA A 171 2.26 18.90 -4.73
N ALA A 172 1.61 18.06 -5.54
CA ALA A 172 2.28 17.33 -6.63
C ALA A 172 2.86 18.25 -7.73
N ASP A 173 2.37 19.49 -7.82
CA ASP A 173 2.80 20.54 -8.73
C ASP A 173 3.85 21.50 -8.12
N GLU A 174 4.20 21.31 -6.85
CA GLU A 174 5.23 22.10 -6.17
C GLU A 174 6.65 21.50 -6.38
N PRO A 175 7.68 22.34 -6.50
CA PRO A 175 9.07 21.88 -6.58
C PRO A 175 9.48 21.01 -5.40
N ALA A 176 9.00 21.32 -4.19
CA ALA A 176 9.25 20.53 -2.98
C ALA A 176 8.79 19.08 -3.08
N PHE A 177 7.74 18.79 -3.86
CA PHE A 177 7.31 17.43 -4.12
C PHE A 177 8.33 16.66 -4.99
N ALA A 178 8.86 17.28 -6.02
CA ALA A 178 9.88 16.67 -6.86
C ALA A 178 11.18 16.41 -6.07
N ASP A 179 11.55 17.32 -5.17
CA ASP A 179 12.69 17.15 -4.28
C ASP A 179 12.47 16.00 -3.29
N TYR A 180 11.28 15.90 -2.71
CA TYR A 180 10.92 14.78 -1.84
C TYR A 180 10.97 13.43 -2.57
N VAL A 181 10.40 13.35 -3.78
CA VAL A 181 10.45 12.12 -4.59
C VAL A 181 11.89 11.75 -4.93
N ARG A 182 12.75 12.74 -5.27
CA ARG A 182 14.17 12.52 -5.51
C ARG A 182 14.88 12.01 -4.26
N PHE A 183 14.60 12.58 -3.10
CA PHE A 183 15.11 12.11 -1.82
C PHE A 183 14.72 10.64 -1.56
N LEU A 184 13.45 10.29 -1.77
CA LEU A 184 12.99 8.90 -1.65
C LEU A 184 13.73 7.96 -2.62
N MET A 185 13.92 8.38 -3.87
CA MET A 185 14.64 7.58 -4.87
C MET A 185 16.07 7.26 -4.45
N VAL A 186 16.74 8.18 -3.76
CA VAL A 186 18.09 7.96 -3.23
C VAL A 186 18.03 7.08 -1.98
N SER A 187 17.13 7.40 -1.05
CA SER A 187 17.05 6.73 0.25
C SER A 187 16.56 5.28 0.18
N LEU A 188 15.70 4.98 -0.79
CA LEU A 188 15.14 3.63 -1.00
C LEU A 188 15.91 2.81 -2.06
N MET A 189 17.09 3.27 -2.47
CA MET A 189 17.96 2.53 -3.37
C MET A 189 19.10 1.93 -2.59
N PRO A 190 19.27 0.59 -2.60
CA PRO A 190 20.42 -0.03 -1.97
C PRO A 190 21.70 0.52 -2.58
N HIS A 191 22.59 1.01 -1.73
CA HIS A 191 23.96 1.29 -2.14
C HIS A 191 24.63 -0.05 -2.43
N GLU A 192 25.54 -0.09 -3.37
CA GLU A 192 26.39 -1.26 -3.57
C GLU A 192 27.14 -1.48 -2.25
N LEU A 193 26.71 -2.48 -1.50
CA LEU A 193 27.49 -2.98 -0.38
C LEU A 193 28.68 -3.69 -1.01
N ASP A 194 29.83 -3.03 -1.05
CA ASP A 194 31.08 -3.65 -1.37
C ASP A 194 31.18 -4.97 -0.57
N GLY A 195 30.98 -6.10 -1.25
CA GLY A 195 31.44 -7.45 -0.92
C GLY A 195 31.31 -7.98 0.51
N THR A 196 30.64 -7.32 1.43
CA THR A 196 30.47 -7.81 2.81
C THR A 196 29.08 -8.35 3.02
N SER A 197 28.89 -9.63 2.68
CA SER A 197 27.82 -10.46 3.19
C SER A 197 27.86 -10.46 4.73
N PRO A 198 26.76 -10.18 5.45
CA PRO A 198 26.74 -10.29 6.91
C PRO A 198 26.73 -11.75 7.42
N ALA A 199 27.14 -12.71 6.59
CA ALA A 199 27.13 -14.15 6.91
C ALA A 199 28.46 -14.71 7.45
N ALA A 200 29.36 -13.87 8.00
CA ALA A 200 30.64 -14.35 8.53
C ALA A 200 30.94 -13.81 9.93
N ASN A 201 29.98 -13.87 10.84
CA ASN A 201 30.29 -13.61 12.26
C ASN A 201 29.52 -14.51 13.24
N THR A 202 29.49 -15.82 12.95
CA THR A 202 29.02 -16.84 13.88
C THR A 202 29.98 -18.01 13.93
N ASP A 203 31.31 -17.75 14.01
CA ASP A 203 32.28 -18.76 14.36
C ASP A 203 33.48 -18.10 15.02
N SER A 204 33.33 -17.69 16.28
CA SER A 204 34.43 -17.62 17.25
C SER A 204 33.88 -17.53 18.68
N ALA A 205 33.13 -18.54 19.10
CA ALA A 205 33.01 -18.90 20.51
C ALA A 205 33.64 -20.28 20.65
N GLY A 206 34.93 -20.33 20.42
CA GLY A 206 35.77 -21.46 20.72
C GLY A 206 36.11 -21.46 22.19
N ALA A 207 35.85 -22.61 22.79
CA ALA A 207 36.56 -23.24 23.88
C ALA A 207 37.24 -22.34 24.94
N LEU A 208 36.58 -22.20 26.07
CA LEU A 208 37.26 -22.15 27.35
C LEU A 208 36.76 -23.32 28.19
N ASP A 209 37.47 -24.43 28.09
CA ASP A 209 37.58 -25.46 29.16
C ASP A 209 38.11 -24.77 30.41
N GLY A 210 37.49 -25.04 31.54
CA GLY A 210 37.88 -24.49 32.83
C GLY A 210 37.04 -25.08 33.94
N ASP A 211 37.33 -26.33 34.30
CA ASP A 211 36.98 -26.99 35.56
C ASP A 211 37.01 -26.03 36.76
N ALA A 212 35.89 -25.92 37.51
CA ALA A 212 35.90 -25.53 38.90
C ALA A 212 34.61 -25.98 39.61
N ASP A 213 34.80 -26.87 40.52
CA ASP A 213 34.00 -27.46 41.56
C ASP A 213 33.01 -26.53 42.27
N PRO A 214 31.75 -26.96 42.50
CA PRO A 214 30.78 -26.24 43.29
C PRO A 214 30.63 -26.80 44.70
N THR A 215 31.39 -26.29 45.65
CA THR A 215 31.05 -26.41 47.09
C THR A 215 31.59 -25.22 47.85
N ALA A 216 30.73 -24.35 48.34
CA ALA A 216 30.65 -23.83 49.72
C ALA A 216 29.82 -22.56 49.86
N ALA A 217 29.00 -22.64 50.89
CA ALA A 217 28.55 -21.59 51.80
C ALA A 217 27.30 -20.80 51.49
N LEU A 218 26.28 -21.26 52.15
CA LEU A 218 25.17 -20.57 52.83
C LEU A 218 25.57 -19.26 53.52
N GLY A 219 24.69 -18.24 53.48
CA GLY A 219 24.79 -17.12 54.38
C GLY A 219 23.80 -15.96 54.11
N SER A 220 22.60 -16.11 54.62
CA SER A 220 21.76 -15.10 55.28
C SER A 220 21.78 -13.61 54.88
N GLY A 221 20.59 -13.04 54.68
CA GLY A 221 20.27 -11.77 55.31
C GLY A 221 19.56 -10.68 54.49
N GLN A 222 18.26 -10.60 54.71
CA GLN A 222 17.40 -9.39 54.94
C GLN A 222 17.32 -8.28 53.91
N ARG A 223 16.07 -8.11 53.42
CA ARG A 223 15.17 -6.92 53.43
C ARG A 223 15.81 -5.52 53.27
N PHE A 224 15.41 -4.88 52.18
CA PHE A 224 14.46 -3.73 52.21
C PHE A 224 13.82 -3.59 50.85
#